data_0c5e9d82de9054f3c95b6706dc3d038f
#
_entry.id   0c5e9d82de9054f3c95b6706dc3d038f
#
_cell.length_a   1.000
_cell.length_b   1.000
_cell.length_c   1.000
_cell.angle_alpha   90.00
_cell.angle_beta   90.00
_cell.angle_gamma   90.00
#
_symmetry.space_group_name_H-M   'P 1'
#
loop_
_entity.id
_entity.type
_entity.pdbx_description
1 polymer ?
#
loop_
_entity_poly.entity_id
_entity_poly.type
_entity_poly.pdbx_seq_one_letter_code
_entity_poly.pdbx_strand_id
1 'polypeptide(L)'
;MTFDFCLLLCSFPWLAAHFTRPIEQLTPLEKQTLNPTPPVSSSEALYGFYLIWTLKEAYTKALGLGLGFDFKRIEYDRTKNRVKVDGIILKGWVFDIFRVPDPRGKEDDEGYIGVAAKYVGGKREAVVRRSPASSNLFSWSVVTAEVFMSRALRALE
;
A
#
# COMPACT_ATOMS: atom_id res chain seq x y z
N MET A 1 -0.84 9.24 -22.18
CA MET A 1 -1.85 8.65 -21.29
C MET A 1 -1.20 8.52 -19.92
N THR A 2 -1.42 9.46 -19.05
CA THR A 2 -0.99 9.44 -17.66
C THR A 2 -2.00 8.58 -16.91
N PHE A 3 -1.60 7.35 -16.57
CA PHE A 3 -2.42 6.51 -15.71
C PHE A 3 -2.42 7.10 -14.32
N ASP A 4 -3.61 7.48 -13.89
CA ASP A 4 -3.86 8.13 -12.63
C ASP A 4 -3.61 7.18 -11.47
N PHE A 5 -3.04 7.72 -10.51
CA PHE A 5 -2.80 7.57 -9.13
C PHE A 5 -3.85 6.72 -8.40
N CYS A 6 -3.49 5.55 -7.91
CA CYS A 6 -4.31 4.83 -6.95
C CYS A 6 -3.72 4.93 -5.54
N LEU A 7 -4.49 5.51 -4.65
CA LEU A 7 -4.18 5.66 -3.25
C LEU A 7 -4.96 4.63 -2.44
N LEU A 8 -4.29 3.82 -1.64
CA LEU A 8 -4.94 2.98 -0.66
C LEU A 8 -4.42 3.31 0.73
N LEU A 9 -5.35 3.57 1.63
CA LEU A 9 -5.12 3.70 3.05
C LEU A 9 -5.64 2.43 3.73
N CYS A 10 -4.76 1.66 4.36
CA CYS A 10 -5.16 0.55 5.21
C CYS A 10 -5.06 0.94 6.67
N SER A 11 -6.17 0.88 7.41
CA SER A 11 -6.18 0.97 8.85
C SER A 11 -6.03 -0.39 9.50
N PHE A 12 -5.22 -0.45 10.56
CA PHE A 12 -4.92 -1.66 11.30
C PHE A 12 -6.15 -2.47 11.79
N PRO A 13 -7.25 -1.87 12.29
CA PRO A 13 -8.36 -2.65 12.85
C PRO A 13 -9.33 -3.20 11.79
N TRP A 14 -9.46 -2.55 10.63
CA TRP A 14 -10.52 -2.87 9.67
C TRP A 14 -10.23 -4.16 8.87
N LEU A 15 -8.97 -4.37 8.49
CA LEU A 15 -8.58 -5.53 7.68
C LEU A 15 -8.65 -6.83 8.48
N ALA A 16 -8.29 -6.80 9.76
CA ALA A 16 -8.32 -7.96 10.64
C ALA A 16 -9.75 -8.54 10.82
N ALA A 17 -10.77 -7.68 10.72
CA ALA A 17 -12.17 -8.07 10.92
C ALA A 17 -12.85 -8.63 9.65
N HIS A 18 -12.33 -8.32 8.46
CA HIS A 18 -13.03 -8.60 7.20
C HIS A 18 -12.37 -9.63 6.27
N PHE A 19 -11.13 -10.04 6.56
CA PHE A 19 -10.41 -11.00 5.74
C PHE A 19 -10.04 -12.26 6.54
N THR A 20 -10.78 -13.33 6.32
CA THR A 20 -10.55 -14.62 6.98
C THR A 20 -9.28 -15.34 6.51
N ARG A 21 -8.61 -14.91 5.42
CA ARG A 21 -7.42 -15.57 4.87
C ARG A 21 -6.38 -14.65 4.20
N PRO A 22 -6.02 -13.49 4.78
CA PRO A 22 -5.07 -12.58 4.13
C PRO A 22 -3.65 -13.17 4.00
N ILE A 23 -3.23 -14.05 4.92
CA ILE A 23 -1.92 -14.71 4.89
C ILE A 23 -1.79 -15.68 3.71
N GLU A 24 -2.88 -16.25 3.22
CA GLU A 24 -2.88 -17.14 2.06
C GLU A 24 -2.54 -16.40 0.76
N GLN A 25 -2.71 -15.09 0.71
CA GLN A 25 -2.40 -14.25 -0.44
C GLN A 25 -0.93 -13.82 -0.51
N LEU A 26 -0.13 -14.19 0.49
CA LEU A 26 1.31 -13.93 0.51
C LEU A 26 2.09 -15.02 -0.23
N THR A 27 3.16 -14.62 -0.92
CA THR A 27 4.13 -15.55 -1.52
C THR A 27 4.98 -16.24 -0.42
N PRO A 28 5.65 -17.36 -0.72
CA PRO A 28 6.55 -18.00 0.23
C PRO A 28 7.66 -17.07 0.76
N LEU A 29 8.24 -16.25 -0.12
CA LEU A 29 9.27 -15.26 0.24
C LEU A 29 8.72 -14.22 1.23
N GLU A 30 7.53 -13.71 0.98
CA GLU A 30 6.90 -12.72 1.85
C GLU A 30 6.58 -13.30 3.22
N LYS A 31 6.07 -14.55 3.29
CA LYS A 31 5.83 -15.26 4.56
C LYS A 31 7.13 -15.43 5.35
N GLN A 32 8.22 -15.82 4.69
CA GLN A 32 9.53 -15.93 5.31
C GLN A 32 10.04 -14.59 5.83
N THR A 33 9.83 -13.52 5.08
CA THR A 33 10.26 -12.17 5.47
C THR A 33 9.47 -11.63 6.68
N LEU A 34 8.22 -12.06 6.85
CA LEU A 34 7.39 -11.69 8.00
C LEU A 34 7.69 -12.49 9.26
N ASN A 35 8.25 -13.68 9.09
CA ASN A 35 8.63 -14.56 10.20
C ASN A 35 10.10 -15.01 10.07
N PRO A 36 11.06 -14.08 10.20
CA PRO A 36 12.48 -14.39 10.07
C PRO A 36 13.01 -15.12 11.30
N THR A 37 14.24 -15.65 11.16
CA THR A 37 15.00 -16.19 12.28
C THR A 37 16.24 -15.34 12.48
N PRO A 38 16.42 -14.63 13.62
CA PRO A 38 15.53 -14.59 14.82
C PRO A 38 14.21 -13.86 14.55
N PRO A 39 13.15 -14.17 15.35
CA PRO A 39 11.83 -13.58 15.14
C PRO A 39 11.82 -12.06 15.42
N VAL A 40 11.06 -11.33 14.63
CA VAL A 40 10.78 -9.90 14.85
C VAL A 40 9.62 -9.73 15.82
N SER A 41 9.42 -8.50 16.30
CA SER A 41 8.26 -8.18 17.14
C SER A 41 6.93 -8.37 16.36
N SER A 42 5.86 -8.65 17.08
CA SER A 42 4.53 -8.79 16.46
C SER A 42 4.09 -7.52 15.73
N SER A 43 4.42 -6.35 16.25
CA SER A 43 4.13 -5.06 15.60
C SER A 43 4.91 -4.89 14.30
N GLU A 44 6.17 -5.29 14.26
CA GLU A 44 7.00 -5.24 13.04
C GLU A 44 6.53 -6.23 11.98
N ALA A 45 6.16 -7.45 12.37
CA ALA A 45 5.56 -8.43 11.48
C ALA A 45 4.25 -7.92 10.89
N LEU A 46 3.40 -7.33 11.72
CA LEU A 46 2.12 -6.77 11.32
C LEU A 46 2.31 -5.57 10.37
N TYR A 47 3.21 -4.65 10.70
CA TYR A 47 3.59 -3.55 9.81
C TYR A 47 4.07 -4.07 8.44
N GLY A 48 4.93 -5.09 8.47
CA GLY A 48 5.42 -5.73 7.24
C GLY A 48 4.31 -6.33 6.40
N PHE A 49 3.36 -6.99 7.04
CA PHE A 49 2.19 -7.55 6.38
C PHE A 49 1.35 -6.47 5.69
N TYR A 50 0.99 -5.41 6.42
CA TYR A 50 0.19 -4.32 5.84
C TYR A 50 0.90 -3.60 4.70
N LEU A 51 2.21 -3.42 4.81
CA LEU A 51 3.01 -2.81 3.74
C LEU A 51 2.95 -3.64 2.45
N ILE A 52 3.16 -4.97 2.55
CA ILE A 52 3.09 -5.87 1.40
C ILE A 52 1.68 -5.85 0.80
N TRP A 53 0.66 -5.96 1.66
CA TRP A 53 -0.73 -5.95 1.24
C TRP A 53 -1.11 -4.66 0.50
N THR A 54 -0.82 -3.52 1.12
CA THR A 54 -1.14 -2.20 0.55
C THR A 54 -0.44 -1.95 -0.79
N LEU A 55 0.81 -2.44 -0.94
CA LEU A 55 1.53 -2.36 -2.21
C LEU A 55 0.85 -3.19 -3.31
N LYS A 56 0.45 -4.42 -3.01
CA LYS A 56 -0.27 -5.28 -3.97
C LYS A 56 -1.62 -4.68 -4.38
N GLU A 57 -2.37 -4.18 -3.41
CA GLU A 57 -3.63 -3.48 -3.64
C GLU A 57 -3.45 -2.23 -4.50
N ALA A 58 -2.45 -1.39 -4.21
CA ALA A 58 -2.18 -0.19 -5.00
C ALA A 58 -1.86 -0.54 -6.46
N TYR A 59 -1.08 -1.59 -6.68
CA TYR A 59 -0.75 -2.06 -8.02
C TYR A 59 -1.98 -2.57 -8.78
N THR A 60 -2.78 -3.45 -8.17
CA THR A 60 -3.98 -4.03 -8.81
C THR A 60 -5.03 -2.98 -9.10
N LYS A 61 -5.20 -2.00 -8.21
CA LYS A 61 -6.10 -0.87 -8.42
C LYS A 61 -5.63 0.04 -9.55
N ALA A 62 -4.33 0.34 -9.62
CA ALA A 62 -3.76 1.13 -10.72
C ALA A 62 -3.94 0.46 -12.09
N LEU A 63 -4.04 -0.87 -12.13
CA LEU A 63 -4.35 -1.64 -13.34
C LEU A 63 -5.86 -1.82 -13.59
N GLY A 64 -6.72 -1.42 -12.66
CA GLY A 64 -8.17 -1.64 -12.75
C GLY A 64 -8.61 -3.10 -12.58
N LEU A 65 -7.75 -3.98 -12.04
CA LEU A 65 -8.02 -5.43 -11.97
C LEU A 65 -8.93 -5.83 -10.79
N GLY A 66 -9.10 -4.94 -9.81
CA GLY A 66 -9.95 -5.17 -8.65
C GLY A 66 -9.52 -6.36 -7.77
N LEU A 67 -10.46 -6.83 -6.93
CA LEU A 67 -10.22 -7.91 -5.95
C LEU A 67 -10.13 -9.33 -6.57
N GLY A 68 -10.43 -9.47 -7.85
CA GLY A 68 -10.33 -10.76 -8.55
C GLY A 68 -8.91 -11.16 -8.94
N PHE A 69 -7.93 -10.29 -8.76
CA PHE A 69 -6.55 -10.60 -9.08
C PHE A 69 -5.89 -11.44 -7.99
N ASP A 70 -5.24 -12.54 -8.37
CA ASP A 70 -4.51 -13.38 -7.42
C ASP A 70 -3.23 -12.67 -6.94
N PHE A 71 -3.22 -12.24 -5.70
CA PHE A 71 -2.09 -11.52 -5.09
C PHE A 71 -0.81 -12.35 -4.97
N LYS A 72 -0.87 -13.69 -5.07
CA LYS A 72 0.32 -14.54 -5.11
C LYS A 72 1.17 -14.33 -6.35
N ARG A 73 0.60 -13.75 -7.40
CA ARG A 73 1.32 -13.38 -8.62
C ARG A 73 2.23 -12.18 -8.43
N ILE A 74 1.96 -11.35 -7.40
CA ILE A 74 2.78 -10.19 -7.05
C ILE A 74 3.66 -10.57 -5.87
N GLU A 75 4.96 -10.36 -5.97
CA GLU A 75 5.94 -10.59 -4.91
C GLU A 75 6.71 -9.31 -4.62
N TYR A 76 6.71 -8.86 -3.36
CA TYR A 76 7.53 -7.76 -2.91
C TYR A 76 8.66 -8.26 -2.01
N ASP A 77 9.88 -8.32 -2.56
CA ASP A 77 11.10 -8.60 -1.81
C ASP A 77 11.53 -7.32 -1.06
N ARG A 78 11.18 -7.25 0.23
CA ARG A 78 11.51 -6.11 1.10
C ARG A 78 13.02 -5.92 1.29
N THR A 79 13.79 -7.00 1.27
CA THR A 79 15.24 -6.99 1.48
C THR A 79 15.95 -6.38 0.29
N LYS A 80 15.56 -6.77 -0.91
CA LYS A 80 16.13 -6.26 -2.17
C LYS A 80 15.39 -5.04 -2.70
N ASN A 81 14.30 -4.63 -2.02
CA ASN A 81 13.40 -3.56 -2.44
C ASN A 81 12.90 -3.70 -3.87
N ARG A 82 12.45 -4.90 -4.24
CA ARG A 82 12.16 -5.31 -5.60
C ARG A 82 10.76 -5.91 -5.72
N VAL A 83 10.03 -5.50 -6.75
CA VAL A 83 8.68 -6.01 -7.04
C VAL A 83 8.75 -6.91 -8.27
N LYS A 84 8.12 -8.08 -8.19
CA LYS A 84 7.94 -9.00 -9.30
C LYS A 84 6.46 -9.29 -9.53
N VAL A 85 6.11 -9.58 -10.77
CA VAL A 85 4.79 -10.10 -11.14
C VAL A 85 5.02 -11.34 -12.00
N ASP A 86 4.40 -12.47 -11.63
CA ASP A 86 4.61 -13.77 -12.26
C ASP A 86 6.10 -14.17 -12.31
N GLY A 87 6.87 -13.85 -11.27
CA GLY A 87 8.31 -14.12 -11.18
C GLY A 87 9.19 -13.15 -11.97
N ILE A 88 8.61 -12.26 -12.78
CA ILE A 88 9.34 -11.31 -13.62
C ILE A 88 9.45 -9.97 -12.88
N ILE A 89 10.67 -9.39 -12.86
CA ILE A 89 10.90 -8.07 -12.25
C ILE A 89 10.04 -7.02 -12.96
N LEU A 90 9.21 -6.34 -12.17
CA LEU A 90 8.35 -5.30 -12.66
C LEU A 90 9.16 -4.10 -13.16
N LYS A 91 8.76 -3.49 -14.28
CA LYS A 91 9.46 -2.36 -14.88
C LYS A 91 8.53 -1.20 -15.15
N GLY A 92 9.05 0.02 -15.09
CA GLY A 92 8.33 1.24 -15.41
C GLY A 92 7.34 1.70 -14.34
N TRP A 93 7.47 1.20 -13.10
CA TRP A 93 6.59 1.57 -12.00
C TRP A 93 7.34 2.28 -10.89
N VAL A 94 6.62 3.15 -10.19
CA VAL A 94 7.07 3.79 -8.95
C VAL A 94 6.00 3.55 -7.90
N PHE A 95 6.45 3.12 -6.72
CA PHE A 95 5.62 2.93 -5.52
C PHE A 95 6.13 3.88 -4.44
N ASP A 96 5.31 4.82 -4.05
CA ASP A 96 5.63 5.74 -2.97
C ASP A 96 4.88 5.31 -1.70
N ILE A 97 5.64 4.86 -0.70
CA ILE A 97 5.12 4.46 0.61
C ILE A 97 5.13 5.68 1.52
N PHE A 98 4.04 5.93 2.21
CA PHE A 98 3.91 7.03 3.17
C PHE A 98 3.08 6.61 4.37
N ARG A 99 3.17 7.37 5.46
CA ARG A 99 2.35 7.21 6.65
C ARG A 99 1.38 8.38 6.76
N VAL A 100 0.16 8.08 7.15
CA VAL A 100 -0.85 9.07 7.50
C VAL A 100 -1.13 8.93 8.99
N PRO A 101 -0.94 10.00 9.79
CA PRO A 101 -1.28 9.98 11.20
C PRO A 101 -2.75 9.66 11.40
N ASP A 102 -3.12 9.00 12.51
CA ASP A 102 -4.52 8.86 12.87
C ASP A 102 -5.10 10.25 13.18
N PRO A 103 -6.16 10.70 12.46
CA PRO A 103 -6.78 12.00 12.71
C PRO A 103 -7.39 12.13 14.10
N ARG A 104 -7.58 11.01 14.82
CA ARG A 104 -8.09 11.00 16.19
C ARG A 104 -7.04 11.31 17.25
N GLY A 105 -5.77 11.49 16.86
CA GLY A 105 -4.69 11.99 17.71
C GLY A 105 -4.30 11.09 18.88
N LYS A 106 -4.49 9.78 18.78
CA LYS A 106 -3.96 8.85 19.77
C LYS A 106 -2.45 8.77 19.58
N GLU A 107 -1.69 9.23 20.58
CA GLU A 107 -0.22 9.27 20.55
C GLU A 107 0.46 7.90 20.30
N ASP A 108 -0.23 6.81 20.68
CA ASP A 108 0.27 5.44 20.52
C ASP A 108 -0.20 4.76 19.22
N ASP A 109 -0.94 5.44 18.35
CA ASP A 109 -1.46 4.83 17.14
C ASP A 109 -0.45 5.01 16.00
N GLU A 110 0.05 3.89 15.47
CA GLU A 110 1.00 3.87 14.34
C GLU A 110 0.44 4.51 13.06
N GLY A 111 -0.80 4.99 13.08
CA GLY A 111 -1.47 5.61 11.95
C GLY A 111 -1.76 4.63 10.82
N TYR A 112 -1.85 5.13 9.61
CA TYR A 112 -2.16 4.35 8.43
C TYR A 112 -0.96 4.25 7.50
N ILE A 113 -0.79 3.09 6.85
CA ILE A 113 0.16 2.92 5.75
C ILE A 113 -0.57 3.20 4.44
N GLY A 114 -0.01 4.08 3.63
CA GLY A 114 -0.47 4.32 2.28
C GLY A 114 0.61 3.94 1.26
N VAL A 115 0.18 3.46 0.10
CA VAL A 115 1.05 3.24 -1.06
C VAL A 115 0.39 3.87 -2.28
N ALA A 116 1.15 4.69 -2.98
CA ALA A 116 0.78 5.22 -4.28
C ALA A 116 1.55 4.48 -5.36
N ALA A 117 0.84 3.81 -6.28
CA ALA A 117 1.43 3.14 -7.42
C ALA A 117 1.23 3.98 -8.70
N LYS A 118 2.31 4.23 -9.43
CA LYS A 118 2.28 5.01 -10.67
C LYS A 118 3.09 4.32 -11.76
N TYR A 119 2.50 4.17 -12.93
CA TYR A 119 3.24 3.75 -14.12
C TYR A 119 3.88 4.98 -14.80
N VAL A 120 5.20 4.97 -14.87
CA VAL A 120 6.00 6.06 -15.48
C VAL A 120 6.62 5.64 -16.80
N GLY A 121 6.41 4.38 -17.21
CA GLY A 121 6.97 3.82 -18.44
C GLY A 121 8.47 3.49 -18.33
N GLY A 122 9.01 3.02 -19.45
CA GLY A 122 10.43 2.71 -19.58
C GLY A 122 10.81 1.28 -19.15
N LYS A 123 12.12 0.99 -19.27
CA LYS A 123 12.68 -0.36 -19.04
C LYS A 123 13.35 -0.51 -17.68
N ARG A 124 13.39 0.55 -16.86
CA ARG A 124 13.99 0.50 -15.50
C ARG A 124 13.13 -0.34 -14.57
N GLU A 125 13.79 -1.06 -13.67
CA GLU A 125 13.10 -1.80 -12.60
C GLU A 125 12.21 -0.85 -11.78
N ALA A 126 11.12 -1.38 -11.25
CA ALA A 126 10.22 -0.65 -10.40
C ALA A 126 10.97 -0.11 -9.16
N VAL A 127 10.66 1.12 -8.79
CA VAL A 127 11.26 1.80 -7.65
C VAL A 127 10.24 1.86 -6.53
N VAL A 128 10.61 1.35 -5.35
CA VAL A 128 9.81 1.51 -4.13
C VAL A 128 10.51 2.53 -3.24
N ARG A 129 9.83 3.64 -2.93
CA ARG A 129 10.35 4.76 -2.15
C ARG A 129 9.59 4.86 -0.84
N ARG A 130 10.28 5.29 0.20
CA ARG A 130 9.64 5.73 1.45
C ARG A 130 9.67 7.24 1.47
N SER A 131 8.51 7.85 1.39
CA SER A 131 8.39 9.30 1.57
C SER A 131 8.48 9.62 3.06
N PRO A 132 9.34 10.56 3.48
CA PRO A 132 9.30 11.06 4.86
C PRO A 132 7.92 11.66 5.12
N ALA A 133 7.43 11.51 6.36
CA ALA A 133 6.10 11.99 6.77
C ALA A 133 5.89 13.50 6.52
N SER A 134 6.97 14.26 6.34
CA SER A 134 6.99 15.71 6.09
C SER A 134 7.25 16.09 4.63
N SER A 135 7.35 15.13 3.69
CA SER A 135 7.61 15.51 2.31
C SER A 135 6.34 16.06 1.66
N ASN A 136 6.41 17.32 1.24
CA ASN A 136 5.38 18.01 0.44
C ASN A 136 5.18 17.39 -0.97
N LEU A 137 5.59 16.14 -1.19
CA LEU A 137 5.39 15.42 -2.46
C LEU A 137 3.91 15.23 -2.78
N PHE A 138 3.07 15.24 -1.76
CA PHE A 138 1.63 15.21 -1.90
C PHE A 138 1.02 16.29 -1.02
N SER A 139 0.36 17.26 -1.62
CA SER A 139 -0.54 18.14 -0.89
C SER A 139 -1.81 17.35 -0.58
N TRP A 140 -1.91 16.82 0.63
CA TRP A 140 -3.14 16.17 1.05
C TRP A 140 -3.90 17.02 2.04
N SER A 141 -5.19 16.96 1.92
CA SER A 141 -6.09 17.35 3.00
C SER A 141 -6.83 16.10 3.45
N VAL A 142 -6.67 15.72 4.71
CA VAL A 142 -7.57 14.75 5.33
C VAL A 142 -8.90 15.47 5.52
N VAL A 143 -9.91 15.04 4.81
CA VAL A 143 -11.28 15.56 4.98
C VAL A 143 -12.16 14.46 5.54
N THR A 144 -13.02 14.79 6.50
CA THR A 144 -14.05 13.85 6.97
C THR A 144 -15.03 13.53 5.85
N ALA A 145 -15.67 12.37 5.92
CA ALA A 145 -16.70 11.98 4.93
C ALA A 145 -17.78 13.04 4.77
N GLU A 146 -18.16 13.71 5.85
CA GLU A 146 -19.14 14.80 5.86
C GLU A 146 -18.69 16.01 5.05
N VAL A 147 -17.44 16.43 5.23
CA VAL A 147 -16.86 17.54 4.46
C VAL A 147 -16.72 17.17 2.99
N PHE A 148 -16.32 15.93 2.70
CA PHE A 148 -16.24 15.44 1.32
C PHE A 148 -17.61 15.44 0.66
N MET A 149 -18.63 14.85 1.31
CA MET A 149 -20.00 14.82 0.81
C MET A 149 -20.58 16.21 0.60
N SER A 150 -20.37 17.13 1.54
CA SER A 150 -20.82 18.51 1.42
C SER A 150 -20.18 19.26 0.24
N ARG A 151 -18.92 18.97 -0.06
CA ARG A 151 -18.22 19.54 -1.25
C ARG A 151 -18.73 18.92 -2.54
N ALA A 152 -18.94 17.60 -2.56
CA ALA A 152 -19.46 16.90 -3.73
C ALA A 152 -20.88 17.36 -4.10
N LEU A 153 -21.76 17.51 -3.11
CA LEU A 153 -23.12 18.02 -3.32
C LEU A 153 -23.14 19.45 -3.90
N ARG A 154 -22.29 20.35 -3.37
CA ARG A 154 -22.17 21.73 -3.88
C ARG A 154 -21.59 21.81 -5.30
N ALA A 155 -20.86 20.82 -5.76
CA ALA A 155 -20.33 20.77 -7.13
C ALA A 155 -21.36 20.27 -8.17
N LEU A 156 -22.52 19.79 -7.70
CA LEU A 156 -23.62 19.34 -8.55
C LEU A 156 -24.74 20.40 -8.73
N GLU A 157 -24.66 21.52 -8.00
CA GLU A 157 -25.52 22.71 -8.14
C GLU A 157 -24.95 23.68 -9.18
#